data_d61c14b54823001c3843e62fa334f4a2
#
_entry.id   d61c14b54823001c3843e62fa334f4a2
#
_cell.length_a   1.000
_cell.length_b   1.000
_cell.length_c   1.000
_cell.angle_alpha   90.00
_cell.angle_beta   90.00
_cell.angle_gamma   90.00
#
_symmetry.space_group_name_H-M   'P 1'
#
loop_
_entity.id
_entity.type
_entity.pdbx_description
1 polymer ?
#
loop_
_entity_poly.entity_id
_entity_poly.type
_entity_poly.pdbx_seq_one_letter_code
_entity_poly.pdbx_strand_id
1 'polypeptide(L)'
;MPKPFLSGMLSLLLPGAGQVYSGRIFRGLAIAGLAASAVLAAAWYFTRRGSTLADDIVSLDVLLGLLVVNGLVLAVRFWIVADAYALAAREMRRALGRPRPLPAAFSLLVLAVLTAAPHTVLGWGTYVTYDTIDTVFADEEPQDVLSPAELAFLPTLVPGSGQALHGDRPLPPPEPEPESRKWTTVLLIGGDAGYLRVGLRADTMIAVSVQANTGRAALFSIPRNLDNAPLVGKAGEAYGTFPDILNALYRFAQARPELFPGGKDPGATALKQTVSGLLGIPVHYYVMVDLRGFVEVVDALGGIRMIAPDSVDDLTSPAYPGEPWTDVEVWEGQKVSLDGRHALAYARSRSASSDYTRMVRQRCILAAMAARINSMRAVRSLARLSDAAKTYVSTDIPGRRLPDLVKLLRGIDPSRTLAVSFTPPAFSVAEPDVAAYRATARRMMRQRIPGIPGDGVRAVAGLCDTG
;
A
#
# COMPACT_ATOMS: atom_id res chain seq x y z
N MET A 1 35.75 35.36 28.03
CA MET A 1 35.05 35.97 26.91
C MET A 1 34.25 34.92 26.15
N PRO A 2 33.00 35.14 25.84
CA PRO A 2 32.20 34.18 25.09
C PRO A 2 32.69 34.06 23.64
N LYS A 3 32.95 32.83 23.19
CA LYS A 3 33.37 32.52 21.83
C LYS A 3 32.13 32.40 20.94
N PRO A 4 32.00 33.19 19.82
CA PRO A 4 30.76 33.22 19.01
C PRO A 4 30.33 31.87 18.47
N PHE A 5 31.25 31.08 17.94
CA PHE A 5 30.96 29.73 17.45
C PHE A 5 30.44 28.82 18.55
N LEU A 6 31.08 28.82 19.73
CA LEU A 6 30.64 28.02 20.87
C LEU A 6 29.25 28.44 21.36
N SER A 7 28.95 29.75 21.35
CA SER A 7 27.63 30.27 21.71
C SER A 7 26.54 29.77 20.75
N GLY A 8 26.81 29.81 19.43
CA GLY A 8 25.93 29.24 18.43
C GLY A 8 25.72 27.74 18.61
N MET A 9 26.80 26.96 18.82
CA MET A 9 26.75 25.53 19.07
C MET A 9 25.96 25.16 20.33
N LEU A 10 26.14 25.89 21.42
CA LEU A 10 25.34 25.68 22.63
C LEU A 10 23.85 25.89 22.38
N SER A 11 23.47 26.92 21.61
CA SER A 11 22.07 27.16 21.27
C SER A 11 21.52 26.19 20.20
N LEU A 12 22.39 25.59 19.37
CA LEU A 12 22.02 24.51 18.49
C LEU A 12 21.63 23.24 19.27
N LEU A 13 22.40 22.91 20.32
CA LEU A 13 22.14 21.73 21.17
C LEU A 13 20.99 21.96 22.13
N LEU A 14 21.00 23.10 22.83
CA LEU A 14 20.00 23.49 23.82
C LEU A 14 19.55 24.92 23.53
N PRO A 15 18.32 25.13 23.01
CA PRO A 15 17.79 26.46 22.72
C PRO A 15 17.91 27.39 23.92
N GLY A 16 18.56 28.55 23.73
CA GLY A 16 18.79 29.51 24.82
C GLY A 16 20.14 29.38 25.55
N ALA A 17 20.82 28.24 25.49
CA ALA A 17 22.07 28.03 26.22
C ALA A 17 23.21 28.97 25.76
N GLY A 18 23.30 29.30 24.49
CA GLY A 18 24.28 30.25 23.98
C GLY A 18 24.02 31.66 24.41
N GLN A 19 22.75 32.09 24.59
CA GLN A 19 22.38 33.38 25.14
C GLN A 19 22.80 33.50 26.61
N VAL A 20 22.56 32.40 27.39
CA VAL A 20 23.03 32.32 28.79
C VAL A 20 24.55 32.41 28.87
N TYR A 21 25.27 31.64 28.03
CA TYR A 21 26.73 31.65 27.93
C TYR A 21 27.28 33.04 27.57
N SER A 22 26.53 33.81 26.81
CA SER A 22 26.86 35.21 26.43
C SER A 22 26.39 36.26 27.45
N GLY A 23 26.03 35.87 28.67
CA GLY A 23 25.64 36.75 29.78
C GLY A 23 24.18 37.26 29.70
N ARG A 24 23.37 36.78 28.77
CA ARG A 24 21.96 37.16 28.60
C ARG A 24 21.01 36.14 29.21
N ILE A 25 21.16 35.94 30.55
CA ILE A 25 20.49 34.85 31.28
C ILE A 25 18.97 34.87 31.10
N PHE A 26 18.29 35.98 31.29
CA PHE A 26 16.82 36.06 31.16
C PHE A 26 16.35 35.73 29.75
N ARG A 27 17.06 36.23 28.72
CA ARG A 27 16.74 35.93 27.31
C ARG A 27 16.92 34.45 26.99
N GLY A 28 18.02 33.86 27.46
CA GLY A 28 18.29 32.44 27.28
C GLY A 28 17.28 31.55 27.99
N LEU A 29 16.90 31.87 29.23
CA LEU A 29 15.88 31.13 29.97
C LEU A 29 14.49 31.25 29.35
N ALA A 30 14.13 32.43 28.82
CA ALA A 30 12.86 32.65 28.10
C ALA A 30 12.81 31.74 26.83
N ILE A 31 13.88 31.70 26.02
CA ILE A 31 13.98 30.83 24.84
C ILE A 31 13.90 29.37 25.24
N ALA A 32 14.64 28.96 26.28
CA ALA A 32 14.63 27.58 26.76
C ALA A 32 13.24 27.17 27.28
N GLY A 33 12.57 28.06 28.02
CA GLY A 33 11.22 27.84 28.52
C GLY A 33 10.20 27.67 27.41
N LEU A 34 10.24 28.54 26.39
CA LEU A 34 9.38 28.42 25.21
C LEU A 34 9.64 27.11 24.45
N ALA A 35 10.90 26.74 24.24
CA ALA A 35 11.26 25.49 23.58
C ALA A 35 10.78 24.26 24.39
N ALA A 36 10.99 24.28 25.71
CA ALA A 36 10.52 23.23 26.60
C ALA A 36 8.97 23.11 26.57
N SER A 37 8.27 24.25 26.63
CA SER A 37 6.81 24.28 26.55
C SER A 37 6.29 23.72 25.23
N ALA A 38 6.94 24.03 24.10
CA ALA A 38 6.60 23.49 22.80
C ALA A 38 6.80 21.96 22.73
N VAL A 39 7.92 21.45 23.28
CA VAL A 39 8.19 20.00 23.36
C VAL A 39 7.18 19.30 24.26
N LEU A 40 6.86 19.87 25.42
CA LEU A 40 5.85 19.30 26.32
C LEU A 40 4.45 19.32 25.70
N ALA A 41 4.07 20.38 25.00
CA ALA A 41 2.80 20.46 24.29
C ALA A 41 2.72 19.41 23.15
N ALA A 42 3.80 19.25 22.40
CA ALA A 42 3.90 18.20 21.39
C ALA A 42 3.80 16.80 22.03
N ALA A 43 4.58 16.53 23.08
CA ALA A 43 4.53 15.25 23.78
C ALA A 43 3.13 14.94 24.35
N TRP A 44 2.48 15.95 24.95
CA TRP A 44 1.10 15.82 25.44
C TRP A 44 0.11 15.52 24.31
N TYR A 45 0.23 16.22 23.18
CA TYR A 45 -0.60 15.99 22.00
C TYR A 45 -0.39 14.58 21.46
N PHE A 46 0.86 14.12 21.33
CA PHE A 46 1.21 12.77 20.86
C PHE A 46 0.74 11.68 21.84
N THR A 47 0.88 11.88 23.14
CA THR A 47 0.42 10.90 24.13
C THR A 47 -1.10 10.76 24.18
N ARG A 48 -1.83 11.85 23.93
CA ARG A 48 -3.30 11.81 23.90
C ARG A 48 -3.89 11.23 22.60
N ARG A 49 -3.24 11.46 21.48
CA ARG A 49 -3.68 10.90 20.18
C ARG A 49 -3.12 9.53 19.85
N GLY A 50 -2.07 9.08 20.52
CA GLY A 50 -1.54 7.71 20.50
C GLY A 50 -1.55 7.00 19.14
N SER A 51 -2.35 5.95 19.04
CA SER A 51 -2.45 5.08 17.85
C SER A 51 -3.04 5.77 16.61
N THR A 52 -3.86 6.81 16.75
CA THR A 52 -4.50 7.47 15.60
C THR A 52 -3.52 8.31 14.78
N LEU A 53 -2.47 8.86 15.41
CA LEU A 53 -1.47 9.67 14.70
C LEU A 53 -0.66 8.88 13.67
N ALA A 54 -0.38 7.61 13.96
CA ALA A 54 0.36 6.76 13.04
C ALA A 54 -0.46 6.46 11.77
N ASP A 55 -1.78 6.50 11.88
CA ASP A 55 -2.70 6.30 10.76
C ASP A 55 -2.93 7.61 10.00
N ASP A 56 -3.00 8.75 10.74
CA ASP A 56 -3.21 10.08 10.16
C ASP A 56 -1.96 10.62 9.41
N ILE A 57 -0.76 10.10 9.68
CA ILE A 57 0.51 10.58 9.09
C ILE A 57 0.58 10.38 7.56
N VAL A 58 -0.29 9.56 7.00
CA VAL A 58 -0.41 9.36 5.55
C VAL A 58 -1.47 10.26 4.91
N SER A 59 -2.11 11.16 5.65
CA SER A 59 -3.04 12.13 5.08
C SER A 59 -2.29 13.32 4.47
N LEU A 60 -2.71 13.78 3.29
CA LEU A 60 -2.08 14.91 2.58
C LEU A 60 -2.05 16.19 3.44
N ASP A 61 -3.14 16.49 4.16
CA ASP A 61 -3.25 17.68 5.01
C ASP A 61 -2.25 17.63 6.18
N VAL A 62 -2.09 16.47 6.82
CA VAL A 62 -1.13 16.30 7.93
C VAL A 62 0.30 16.39 7.39
N LEU A 63 0.61 15.80 6.24
CA LEU A 63 1.94 15.90 5.62
C LEU A 63 2.27 17.34 5.25
N LEU A 64 1.34 18.07 4.65
CA LEU A 64 1.51 19.49 4.33
C LEU A 64 1.71 20.31 5.62
N GLY A 65 0.91 20.05 6.65
CA GLY A 65 1.07 20.68 7.96
C GLY A 65 2.45 20.42 8.58
N LEU A 66 2.96 19.18 8.49
CA LEU A 66 4.29 18.82 8.96
C LEU A 66 5.40 19.55 8.19
N LEU A 67 5.28 19.71 6.87
CA LEU A 67 6.23 20.50 6.06
C LEU A 67 6.26 21.96 6.52
N VAL A 68 5.09 22.59 6.72
CA VAL A 68 4.98 23.98 7.19
C VAL A 68 5.58 24.12 8.59
N VAL A 69 5.22 23.24 9.52
CA VAL A 69 5.75 23.24 10.88
C VAL A 69 7.26 23.05 10.90
N ASN A 70 7.78 22.10 10.10
CA ASN A 70 9.22 21.87 9.98
C ASN A 70 9.96 23.13 9.49
N GLY A 71 9.41 23.83 8.50
CA GLY A 71 9.96 25.08 7.98
C GLY A 71 9.96 26.21 9.04
N LEU A 72 8.87 26.35 9.78
CA LEU A 72 8.76 27.33 10.87
C LEU A 72 9.76 27.05 12.00
N VAL A 73 9.86 25.80 12.44
CA VAL A 73 10.83 25.37 13.47
C VAL A 73 12.26 25.62 12.99
N LEU A 74 12.58 25.32 11.73
CA LEU A 74 13.87 25.62 11.14
C LEU A 74 14.19 27.12 11.19
N ALA A 75 13.24 27.96 10.77
CA ALA A 75 13.41 29.42 10.81
C ALA A 75 13.67 29.94 12.23
N VAL A 76 12.90 29.47 13.19
CA VAL A 76 13.08 29.82 14.62
C VAL A 76 14.44 29.33 15.14
N ARG A 77 14.87 28.11 14.79
CA ARG A 77 16.19 27.59 15.20
C ARG A 77 17.32 28.39 14.57
N PHE A 78 17.24 28.77 13.30
CA PHE A 78 18.21 29.68 12.68
C PHE A 78 18.30 31.00 13.42
N TRP A 79 17.16 31.58 13.75
CA TRP A 79 17.13 32.85 14.49
C TRP A 79 17.79 32.70 15.88
N ILE A 80 17.49 31.64 16.65
CA ILE A 80 18.08 31.39 17.98
C ILE A 80 19.61 31.23 17.89
N VAL A 81 20.10 30.44 16.93
CA VAL A 81 21.54 30.18 16.73
C VAL A 81 22.25 31.46 16.27
N ALA A 82 21.68 32.18 15.32
CA ALA A 82 22.24 33.43 14.80
C ALA A 82 22.26 34.54 15.89
N ASP A 83 21.23 34.62 16.68
CA ASP A 83 21.15 35.54 17.82
C ASP A 83 22.21 35.26 18.88
N ALA A 84 22.37 34.00 19.28
CA ALA A 84 23.41 33.59 20.22
C ALA A 84 24.83 33.92 19.71
N TYR A 85 25.07 33.63 18.44
CA TYR A 85 26.32 33.95 17.75
C TYR A 85 26.56 35.48 17.76
N ALA A 86 25.56 36.26 17.35
CA ALA A 86 25.65 37.71 17.26
C ALA A 86 25.90 38.36 18.61
N LEU A 87 25.26 37.90 19.69
CA LEU A 87 25.50 38.37 21.06
C LEU A 87 26.95 38.16 21.49
N ALA A 88 27.47 36.95 21.35
CA ALA A 88 28.86 36.61 21.67
C ALA A 88 29.86 37.40 20.81
N ALA A 89 29.55 37.60 19.51
CA ALA A 89 30.38 38.37 18.61
C ALA A 89 30.43 39.89 19.01
N ARG A 90 29.30 40.42 19.48
CA ARG A 90 29.27 41.81 20.00
C ARG A 90 30.11 42.00 21.25
N GLU A 91 30.00 41.04 22.22
CA GLU A 91 30.81 41.10 23.44
C GLU A 91 32.34 40.93 23.13
N MET A 92 32.67 40.06 22.22
CA MET A 92 34.06 39.85 21.79
C MET A 92 34.61 41.11 21.09
N ARG A 93 33.81 41.79 20.25
CA ARG A 93 34.20 43.05 19.56
C ARG A 93 34.47 44.19 20.59
N ARG A 94 33.62 44.29 21.58
CA ARG A 94 33.78 45.32 22.64
C ARG A 94 35.09 45.11 23.38
N ALA A 95 35.51 43.84 23.57
CA ALA A 95 36.72 43.51 24.30
C ALA A 95 38.02 43.61 23.49
N LEU A 96 38.01 43.28 22.18
CA LEU A 96 39.21 43.11 21.34
C LEU A 96 39.37 44.14 20.21
N GLY A 97 38.43 45.04 20.00
CA GLY A 97 38.57 46.19 19.08
C GLY A 97 38.38 45.94 17.59
N ARG A 98 38.69 44.79 17.03
CA ARG A 98 38.46 44.48 15.59
C ARG A 98 38.16 43.00 15.33
N PRO A 99 37.14 42.64 14.53
CA PRO A 99 36.91 41.27 14.11
C PRO A 99 37.67 40.92 12.83
N ARG A 100 38.16 39.69 12.71
CA ARG A 100 38.59 39.12 11.43
C ARG A 100 37.39 38.53 10.70
N PRO A 101 37.05 38.94 9.46
CA PRO A 101 35.77 38.56 8.81
C PRO A 101 35.74 37.12 8.29
N LEU A 102 36.84 36.52 7.85
CA LEU A 102 36.86 35.17 7.27
C LEU A 102 36.45 34.03 8.24
N PRO A 103 36.96 33.96 9.49
CA PRO A 103 36.55 32.89 10.42
C PRO A 103 35.09 33.01 10.85
N ALA A 104 34.50 34.21 10.75
CA ALA A 104 33.09 34.43 11.11
C ALA A 104 32.13 33.84 10.06
N ALA A 105 32.40 34.05 8.77
CA ALA A 105 31.57 33.49 7.68
C ALA A 105 31.60 31.95 7.67
N PHE A 106 32.77 31.35 7.83
CA PHE A 106 32.90 29.90 7.92
C PHE A 106 32.15 29.33 9.13
N SER A 107 32.31 29.95 10.30
CA SER A 107 31.60 29.51 11.53
C SER A 107 30.08 29.59 11.39
N LEU A 108 29.57 30.65 10.76
CA LEU A 108 28.12 30.79 10.50
C LEU A 108 27.64 29.76 9.47
N LEU A 109 28.41 29.49 8.43
CA LEU A 109 28.10 28.46 7.45
C LEU A 109 27.99 27.07 8.09
N VAL A 110 28.97 26.70 8.95
CA VAL A 110 28.93 25.42 9.65
C VAL A 110 27.71 25.32 10.57
N LEU A 111 27.42 26.36 11.35
CA LEU A 111 26.23 26.40 12.18
C LEU A 111 24.93 26.33 11.37
N ALA A 112 24.88 27.01 10.22
CA ALA A 112 23.73 26.95 9.32
C ALA A 112 23.51 25.52 8.77
N VAL A 113 24.55 24.87 8.29
CA VAL A 113 24.48 23.49 7.78
C VAL A 113 24.05 22.54 8.88
N LEU A 114 24.65 22.61 10.08
CA LEU A 114 24.28 21.76 11.21
C LEU A 114 22.84 22.00 11.68
N THR A 115 22.34 23.23 11.59
CA THR A 115 20.93 23.56 11.91
C THR A 115 20.01 23.03 10.83
N ALA A 116 20.34 23.16 9.56
CA ALA A 116 19.49 22.78 8.43
C ALA A 116 19.43 21.25 8.25
N ALA A 117 20.52 20.52 8.45
CA ALA A 117 20.63 19.11 8.06
C ALA A 117 19.49 18.21 8.60
N PRO A 118 19.13 18.19 9.90
CA PRO A 118 18.05 17.33 10.38
C PRO A 118 16.69 17.75 9.81
N HIS A 119 16.45 19.04 9.62
CA HIS A 119 15.21 19.56 9.04
C HIS A 119 15.09 19.24 7.56
N THR A 120 16.20 19.27 6.82
CA THR A 120 16.24 18.89 5.40
C THR A 120 15.89 17.41 5.24
N VAL A 121 16.47 16.53 6.05
CA VAL A 121 16.17 15.08 6.01
C VAL A 121 14.70 14.81 6.31
N LEU A 122 14.18 15.42 7.38
CA LEU A 122 12.77 15.27 7.76
C LEU A 122 11.83 15.84 6.68
N GLY A 123 12.11 17.06 6.22
CA GLY A 123 11.32 17.73 5.20
C GLY A 123 11.31 16.98 3.87
N TRP A 124 12.47 16.48 3.46
CA TRP A 124 12.59 15.66 2.26
C TRP A 124 11.76 14.35 2.36
N GLY A 125 11.87 13.62 3.46
CA GLY A 125 11.07 12.40 3.67
C GLY A 125 9.56 12.68 3.67
N THR A 126 9.14 13.78 4.34
CA THR A 126 7.74 14.20 4.35
C THR A 126 7.26 14.61 2.96
N TYR A 127 8.08 15.36 2.21
CA TYR A 127 7.77 15.77 0.84
C TYR A 127 7.66 14.57 -0.11
N VAL A 128 8.59 13.62 -0.06
CA VAL A 128 8.54 12.40 -0.88
C VAL A 128 7.28 11.60 -0.61
N THR A 129 6.87 11.50 0.66
CA THR A 129 5.62 10.81 1.04
C THR A 129 4.40 11.56 0.48
N TYR A 130 4.34 12.88 0.67
CA TYR A 130 3.27 13.73 0.13
C TYR A 130 3.12 13.56 -1.38
N ASP A 131 4.21 13.77 -2.12
CA ASP A 131 4.27 13.71 -3.58
C ASP A 131 3.93 12.31 -4.12
N THR A 132 4.26 11.25 -3.37
CA THR A 132 3.85 9.87 -3.73
C THR A 132 2.36 9.70 -3.61
N ILE A 133 1.77 10.14 -2.50
CA ILE A 133 0.33 10.00 -2.27
C ILE A 133 -0.46 10.83 -3.29
N ASP A 134 -0.05 12.07 -3.53
CA ASP A 134 -0.67 12.97 -4.50
C ASP A 134 -0.61 12.43 -5.94
N THR A 135 0.48 11.74 -6.30
CA THR A 135 0.70 11.23 -7.67
C THR A 135 0.02 9.89 -7.91
N VAL A 136 0.05 8.97 -6.94
CA VAL A 136 -0.36 7.57 -7.12
C VAL A 136 -1.85 7.38 -6.86
N PHE A 137 -2.40 8.12 -5.90
CA PHE A 137 -3.77 7.89 -5.42
C PHE A 137 -4.79 8.81 -6.10
N ALA A 138 -6.04 8.34 -6.18
CA ALA A 138 -7.11 9.09 -6.81
C ALA A 138 -7.57 10.28 -5.96
N ASP A 139 -8.13 11.32 -6.61
CA ASP A 139 -8.69 12.48 -5.92
C ASP A 139 -10.11 12.19 -5.39
N GLU A 140 -10.86 11.35 -6.12
CA GLU A 140 -12.28 11.09 -5.88
C GLU A 140 -12.57 9.62 -5.62
N GLU A 141 -13.72 9.33 -4.98
CA GLU A 141 -14.24 7.97 -4.82
C GLU A 141 -14.61 7.37 -6.17
N PRO A 142 -14.30 6.09 -6.42
CA PRO A 142 -14.68 5.43 -7.65
C PRO A 142 -16.21 5.27 -7.75
N GLN A 143 -16.74 5.55 -8.93
CA GLN A 143 -18.19 5.50 -9.22
C GLN A 143 -18.64 4.13 -9.76
N ASP A 144 -17.71 3.23 -10.03
CA ASP A 144 -17.93 1.90 -10.59
C ASP A 144 -18.14 0.79 -9.54
N VAL A 145 -18.25 1.17 -8.26
CA VAL A 145 -18.49 0.22 -7.18
C VAL A 145 -19.94 -0.22 -7.17
N LEU A 146 -20.19 -1.50 -7.44
CA LEU A 146 -21.52 -2.07 -7.37
C LEU A 146 -22.02 -2.16 -5.93
N SER A 147 -23.19 -1.66 -5.67
CA SER A 147 -23.81 -1.75 -4.35
C SER A 147 -24.29 -3.18 -4.06
N PRO A 148 -24.44 -3.56 -2.77
CA PRO A 148 -25.02 -4.86 -2.41
C PRO A 148 -26.40 -5.11 -3.03
N ALA A 149 -27.20 -4.06 -3.24
CA ALA A 149 -28.50 -4.16 -3.88
C ALA A 149 -28.35 -4.52 -5.36
N GLU A 150 -27.48 -3.82 -6.11
CA GLU A 150 -27.20 -4.14 -7.51
C GLU A 150 -26.66 -5.56 -7.68
N LEU A 151 -25.76 -6.00 -6.79
CA LEU A 151 -25.22 -7.35 -6.80
C LEU A 151 -26.28 -8.42 -6.52
N ALA A 152 -27.31 -8.11 -5.73
CA ALA A 152 -28.43 -9.01 -5.44
C ALA A 152 -29.34 -9.22 -6.66
N PHE A 153 -29.44 -8.22 -7.53
CA PHE A 153 -30.28 -8.27 -8.74
C PHE A 153 -29.55 -8.81 -9.99
N LEU A 154 -28.24 -9.09 -9.89
CA LEU A 154 -27.54 -9.69 -11.03
C LEU A 154 -28.10 -11.09 -11.33
N PRO A 155 -28.54 -11.34 -12.57
CA PRO A 155 -29.11 -12.64 -12.94
C PRO A 155 -28.06 -13.74 -12.74
N THR A 156 -28.47 -14.84 -12.16
CA THR A 156 -27.69 -16.06 -12.10
C THR A 156 -27.84 -16.74 -13.48
N LEU A 157 -26.90 -16.53 -14.38
CA LEU A 157 -26.93 -17.14 -15.71
C LEU A 157 -26.64 -18.64 -15.57
N VAL A 158 -27.48 -19.45 -16.22
CA VAL A 158 -27.20 -20.88 -16.38
C VAL A 158 -26.30 -21.03 -17.61
N PRO A 159 -25.12 -21.67 -17.47
CA PRO A 159 -24.26 -21.93 -18.62
C PRO A 159 -25.02 -22.65 -19.74
N GLY A 160 -24.98 -22.10 -20.95
CA GLY A 160 -25.52 -22.74 -22.14
C GLY A 160 -27.01 -22.50 -22.46
N SER A 161 -27.80 -21.82 -21.62
CA SER A 161 -29.24 -21.63 -21.90
C SER A 161 -29.60 -20.30 -22.56
N GLY A 162 -28.74 -19.29 -22.54
CA GLY A 162 -29.05 -17.93 -22.99
C GLY A 162 -30.26 -17.29 -22.27
N GLN A 163 -30.82 -17.98 -21.28
CA GLN A 163 -31.94 -17.54 -20.47
C GLN A 163 -31.50 -17.20 -19.05
N ALA A 164 -31.81 -16.00 -18.62
CA ALA A 164 -31.71 -15.63 -17.20
C ALA A 164 -32.73 -16.49 -16.43
N LEU A 165 -32.24 -17.26 -15.43
CA LEU A 165 -33.17 -17.84 -14.45
C LEU A 165 -33.79 -16.67 -13.66
N HIS A 166 -35.00 -16.29 -14.04
CA HIS A 166 -35.88 -15.54 -13.18
C HIS A 166 -36.26 -16.43 -12.01
N GLY A 167 -35.53 -16.35 -10.93
CA GLY A 167 -36.06 -16.76 -9.63
C GLY A 167 -37.24 -15.82 -9.31
N ASP A 168 -38.44 -16.35 -9.28
CA ASP A 168 -39.68 -15.62 -9.08
C ASP A 168 -39.81 -14.86 -7.76
N ARG A 169 -38.74 -14.63 -7.04
CA ARG A 169 -38.75 -13.84 -5.81
C ARG A 169 -37.49 -13.02 -5.67
N PRO A 170 -37.57 -11.68 -5.76
CA PRO A 170 -36.46 -10.82 -5.38
C PRO A 170 -36.05 -11.16 -3.94
N LEU A 171 -34.78 -11.49 -3.73
CA LEU A 171 -34.26 -11.56 -2.37
C LEU A 171 -34.52 -10.21 -1.70
N PRO A 172 -35.02 -10.20 -0.44
CA PRO A 172 -35.23 -8.95 0.26
C PRO A 172 -33.92 -8.14 0.24
N PRO A 173 -33.98 -6.81 0.08
CA PRO A 173 -32.80 -5.97 0.10
C PRO A 173 -32.02 -6.31 1.38
N PRO A 174 -30.67 -6.47 1.27
CA PRO A 174 -29.85 -6.76 2.43
C PRO A 174 -30.08 -5.65 3.47
N GLU A 175 -30.38 -6.05 4.72
CA GLU A 175 -30.47 -5.11 5.83
C GLU A 175 -29.16 -4.29 5.87
N PRO A 176 -29.24 -2.94 6.06
CA PRO A 176 -28.04 -2.12 6.17
C PRO A 176 -27.16 -2.66 7.30
N GLU A 177 -25.98 -3.16 6.95
CA GLU A 177 -25.05 -3.68 7.95
C GLU A 177 -24.60 -2.54 8.88
N PRO A 178 -24.59 -2.75 10.21
CA PRO A 178 -24.02 -1.78 11.14
C PRO A 178 -22.60 -1.41 10.74
N GLU A 179 -22.19 -0.16 10.91
CA GLU A 179 -20.84 0.34 10.52
C GLU A 179 -19.69 -0.51 11.06
N SER A 180 -19.85 -1.10 12.24
CA SER A 180 -18.90 -2.05 12.86
C SER A 180 -18.71 -3.36 12.09
N ARG A 181 -19.55 -3.64 11.09
CA ARG A 181 -19.47 -4.84 10.23
C ARG A 181 -19.14 -4.53 8.77
N LYS A 182 -18.90 -3.27 8.42
CA LYS A 182 -18.54 -2.91 7.03
C LYS A 182 -17.25 -3.62 6.60
N TRP A 183 -17.34 -4.26 5.46
CA TRP A 183 -16.18 -4.84 4.76
C TRP A 183 -15.67 -3.87 3.72
N THR A 184 -14.37 -3.71 3.65
CA THR A 184 -13.71 -3.02 2.53
C THR A 184 -12.97 -4.05 1.70
N THR A 185 -13.26 -4.11 0.40
CA THR A 185 -12.64 -5.06 -0.51
C THR A 185 -11.78 -4.32 -1.52
N VAL A 186 -10.54 -4.76 -1.66
CA VAL A 186 -9.56 -4.27 -2.63
C VAL A 186 -9.17 -5.42 -3.57
N LEU A 187 -9.22 -5.19 -4.86
CA LEU A 187 -8.76 -6.14 -5.87
C LEU A 187 -7.28 -5.88 -6.18
N LEU A 188 -6.43 -6.83 -5.82
CA LEU A 188 -5.03 -6.81 -6.21
C LEU A 188 -4.89 -7.45 -7.60
N ILE A 189 -4.28 -6.72 -8.54
CA ILE A 189 -4.09 -7.12 -9.92
C ILE A 189 -2.59 -7.15 -10.22
N GLY A 190 -2.08 -8.32 -10.61
CA GLY A 190 -0.76 -8.46 -11.19
C GLY A 190 -0.86 -8.44 -12.70
N GLY A 191 -0.34 -7.37 -13.32
CA GLY A 191 -0.40 -7.17 -14.76
C GLY A 191 0.83 -7.72 -15.47
N ASP A 192 0.65 -8.60 -16.46
CA ASP A 192 1.71 -9.05 -17.38
C ASP A 192 1.58 -8.28 -18.70
N ALA A 193 2.37 -7.22 -18.85
CA ALA A 193 2.54 -6.54 -20.13
C ALA A 193 3.48 -7.31 -21.08
N GLY A 194 4.18 -8.31 -20.59
CA GLY A 194 5.01 -9.32 -21.25
C GLY A 194 6.03 -8.83 -22.26
N TYR A 195 7.23 -9.40 -22.20
CA TYR A 195 8.22 -9.23 -23.27
C TYR A 195 7.63 -9.80 -24.58
N LEU A 196 7.56 -8.96 -25.63
CA LEU A 196 6.95 -9.27 -26.92
C LEU A 196 5.41 -9.45 -26.96
N ARG A 197 4.68 -9.01 -25.95
CA ARG A 197 3.20 -9.03 -25.94
C ARG A 197 2.61 -7.65 -26.15
N VAL A 198 1.53 -7.59 -26.90
CA VAL A 198 0.76 -6.36 -27.08
C VAL A 198 -0.35 -6.30 -26.02
N GLY A 199 -0.27 -5.30 -25.12
CA GLY A 199 -1.27 -5.02 -24.09
C GLY A 199 -1.07 -5.82 -22.79
N LEU A 200 -1.67 -5.31 -21.72
CA LEU A 200 -1.61 -5.87 -20.38
C LEU A 200 -2.61 -7.01 -20.20
N ARG A 201 -2.21 -8.10 -19.55
CA ARG A 201 -3.09 -9.19 -19.10
C ARG A 201 -3.07 -9.28 -17.58
N ALA A 202 -4.23 -9.49 -16.97
CA ALA A 202 -4.34 -9.70 -15.53
C ALA A 202 -4.04 -11.17 -15.20
N ASP A 203 -2.78 -11.47 -14.89
CA ASP A 203 -2.32 -12.84 -14.60
C ASP A 203 -2.43 -13.20 -13.11
N THR A 204 -2.66 -12.22 -12.25
CA THR A 204 -2.96 -12.42 -10.82
C THR A 204 -4.16 -11.55 -10.45
N MET A 205 -5.16 -12.13 -9.82
CA MET A 205 -6.34 -11.43 -9.31
C MET A 205 -6.68 -11.99 -7.93
N ILE A 206 -6.52 -11.16 -6.90
CA ILE A 206 -6.82 -11.52 -5.51
C ILE A 206 -7.69 -10.42 -4.91
N ALA A 207 -8.95 -10.73 -4.61
CA ALA A 207 -9.80 -9.83 -3.85
C ALA A 207 -9.52 -10.01 -2.35
N VAL A 208 -9.14 -8.94 -1.68
CA VAL A 208 -8.86 -8.89 -0.24
C VAL A 208 -9.96 -8.09 0.43
N SER A 209 -10.81 -8.76 1.20
CA SER A 209 -11.86 -8.15 2.00
C SER A 209 -11.41 -8.07 3.45
N VAL A 210 -11.47 -6.88 4.05
CA VAL A 210 -11.09 -6.65 5.46
C VAL A 210 -12.29 -6.09 6.20
N GLN A 211 -12.60 -6.66 7.36
CA GLN A 211 -13.70 -6.20 8.21
C GLN A 211 -13.20 -5.18 9.24
N ALA A 212 -13.79 -4.00 9.22
CA ALA A 212 -13.45 -2.93 10.16
C ALA A 212 -13.53 -3.40 11.63
N ASN A 213 -12.58 -2.98 12.45
CA ASN A 213 -12.53 -3.15 13.90
C ASN A 213 -12.56 -4.60 14.43
N THR A 214 -12.35 -5.61 13.58
CA THR A 214 -12.44 -7.03 14.00
C THR A 214 -11.16 -7.82 13.77
N GLY A 215 -10.22 -7.31 12.97
CA GLY A 215 -9.02 -8.03 12.53
C GLY A 215 -9.28 -9.18 11.54
N ARG A 216 -10.52 -9.36 11.10
CA ARG A 216 -10.88 -10.42 10.14
C ARG A 216 -10.57 -9.98 8.73
N ALA A 217 -10.03 -10.93 7.94
CA ALA A 217 -9.89 -10.75 6.51
C ALA A 217 -10.30 -12.02 5.74
N ALA A 218 -10.68 -11.84 4.49
CA ALA A 218 -10.98 -12.91 3.55
C ALA A 218 -10.28 -12.65 2.22
N LEU A 219 -9.51 -13.63 1.76
CA LEU A 219 -8.76 -13.58 0.50
C LEU A 219 -9.41 -14.50 -0.53
N PHE A 220 -9.77 -13.95 -1.66
CA PHE A 220 -10.40 -14.64 -2.78
C PHE A 220 -9.46 -14.62 -3.97
N SER A 221 -8.78 -15.73 -4.26
CA SER A 221 -7.92 -15.86 -5.43
C SER A 221 -8.75 -16.32 -6.63
N ILE A 222 -8.82 -15.48 -7.67
CA ILE A 222 -9.60 -15.73 -8.88
C ILE A 222 -8.69 -16.27 -9.96
N PRO A 223 -9.03 -17.43 -10.59
CA PRO A 223 -8.22 -18.01 -11.66
C PRO A 223 -8.22 -17.08 -12.88
N ARG A 224 -7.05 -16.83 -13.45
CA ARG A 224 -6.91 -16.01 -14.66
C ARG A 224 -7.53 -16.65 -15.90
N ASN A 225 -7.62 -17.98 -15.91
CA ASN A 225 -8.19 -18.80 -16.99
C ASN A 225 -9.66 -19.15 -16.77
N LEU A 226 -10.38 -18.35 -15.96
CA LEU A 226 -11.83 -18.50 -15.78
C LEU A 226 -12.53 -18.13 -17.09
N ASP A 227 -13.27 -19.08 -17.65
CA ASP A 227 -14.12 -18.87 -18.81
C ASP A 227 -15.52 -18.35 -18.39
N ASN A 228 -16.22 -17.72 -19.30
CA ASN A 228 -17.62 -17.31 -19.11
C ASN A 228 -17.84 -16.50 -17.82
N ALA A 229 -16.87 -15.67 -17.44
CA ALA A 229 -17.00 -14.78 -16.28
C ALA A 229 -18.21 -13.85 -16.44
N PRO A 230 -19.06 -13.67 -15.41
CA PRO A 230 -20.27 -12.87 -15.52
C PRO A 230 -19.91 -11.39 -15.70
N LEU A 231 -20.40 -10.77 -16.77
CA LEU A 231 -20.31 -9.34 -16.98
C LEU A 231 -21.52 -8.63 -16.33
N VAL A 232 -21.34 -7.38 -15.97
CA VAL A 232 -22.37 -6.58 -15.29
C VAL A 232 -22.58 -5.24 -16.01
N GLY A 233 -23.66 -4.55 -15.70
CA GLY A 233 -24.01 -3.27 -16.32
C GLY A 233 -24.12 -3.37 -17.85
N LYS A 234 -23.69 -2.35 -18.58
CA LYS A 234 -23.76 -2.30 -20.05
C LYS A 234 -23.06 -3.49 -20.72
N ALA A 235 -21.93 -3.92 -20.20
CA ALA A 235 -21.24 -5.09 -20.75
C ALA A 235 -22.03 -6.38 -20.51
N GLY A 236 -22.70 -6.52 -19.36
CA GLY A 236 -23.60 -7.62 -19.05
C GLY A 236 -24.83 -7.64 -19.93
N GLU A 237 -25.43 -6.48 -20.21
CA GLU A 237 -26.55 -6.34 -21.15
C GLU A 237 -26.17 -6.75 -22.58
N ALA A 238 -24.94 -6.43 -23.01
CA ALA A 238 -24.47 -6.69 -24.37
C ALA A 238 -24.03 -8.14 -24.59
N TYR A 239 -23.40 -8.77 -23.59
CA TYR A 239 -22.70 -10.07 -23.74
C TYR A 239 -23.15 -11.14 -22.73
N GLY A 240 -23.74 -10.75 -21.60
CA GLY A 240 -24.06 -11.67 -20.48
C GLY A 240 -22.82 -12.15 -19.75
N THR A 241 -21.97 -12.95 -20.44
CA THR A 241 -20.68 -13.42 -19.94
C THR A 241 -19.55 -12.99 -20.86
N PHE A 242 -18.33 -12.96 -20.34
CA PHE A 242 -17.14 -12.66 -21.13
C PHE A 242 -16.79 -13.87 -22.04
N PRO A 243 -16.67 -13.71 -23.37
CA PRO A 243 -16.53 -14.81 -24.33
C PRO A 243 -15.08 -15.31 -24.47
N ASP A 244 -14.21 -15.04 -23.52
CA ASP A 244 -12.81 -15.45 -23.48
C ASP A 244 -12.39 -15.66 -22.01
N ILE A 245 -11.17 -16.11 -21.77
CA ILE A 245 -10.62 -16.25 -20.42
C ILE A 245 -10.46 -14.90 -19.72
N LEU A 246 -10.69 -14.88 -18.43
CA LEU A 246 -10.80 -13.65 -17.62
C LEU A 246 -9.56 -12.73 -17.74
N ASN A 247 -8.35 -13.27 -17.93
CA ASN A 247 -7.15 -12.45 -18.06
C ASN A 247 -7.12 -11.55 -19.31
N ALA A 248 -7.96 -11.83 -20.31
CA ALA A 248 -8.09 -11.02 -21.52
C ALA A 248 -9.07 -9.84 -21.34
N LEU A 249 -9.88 -9.85 -20.27
CA LEU A 249 -10.91 -8.84 -20.03
C LEU A 249 -10.35 -7.43 -19.92
N TYR A 250 -9.20 -7.26 -19.23
CA TYR A 250 -8.55 -5.96 -19.12
C TYR A 250 -8.34 -5.31 -20.48
N ARG A 251 -7.73 -6.05 -21.40
CA ARG A 251 -7.46 -5.56 -22.77
C ARG A 251 -8.74 -5.34 -23.56
N PHE A 252 -9.72 -6.23 -23.42
CA PHE A 252 -11.02 -6.10 -24.06
C PHE A 252 -11.72 -4.80 -23.65
N ALA A 253 -11.71 -4.49 -22.37
CA ALA A 253 -12.32 -3.28 -21.81
C ALA A 253 -11.58 -1.99 -22.22
N GLN A 254 -10.26 -2.02 -22.30
CA GLN A 254 -9.47 -0.90 -22.82
C GLN A 254 -9.83 -0.55 -24.29
N ALA A 255 -10.20 -1.55 -25.08
CA ALA A 255 -10.65 -1.35 -26.46
C ALA A 255 -12.13 -0.95 -26.58
N ARG A 256 -12.91 -1.04 -25.49
CA ARG A 256 -14.36 -0.76 -25.44
C ARG A 256 -14.76 -0.04 -24.15
N PRO A 257 -14.20 1.14 -23.89
CA PRO A 257 -14.40 1.87 -22.63
C PRO A 257 -15.87 2.24 -22.37
N GLU A 258 -16.67 2.36 -23.41
CA GLU A 258 -18.10 2.67 -23.34
C GLU A 258 -18.94 1.60 -22.62
N LEU A 259 -18.44 0.36 -22.58
CA LEU A 259 -19.09 -0.76 -21.89
C LEU A 259 -18.78 -0.80 -20.39
N PHE A 260 -17.71 -0.12 -19.95
CA PHE A 260 -17.22 -0.14 -18.58
C PHE A 260 -17.04 1.29 -18.03
N PRO A 261 -18.14 2.04 -17.90
CA PRO A 261 -18.09 3.42 -17.41
C PRO A 261 -17.78 3.48 -15.91
N GLY A 262 -17.39 4.67 -15.41
CA GLY A 262 -17.27 4.98 -13.98
C GLY A 262 -15.85 5.08 -13.44
N GLY A 263 -14.87 4.48 -14.12
CA GLY A 263 -13.45 4.52 -13.70
C GLY A 263 -12.54 5.22 -14.72
N LYS A 264 -11.37 5.68 -14.26
CA LYS A 264 -10.32 6.24 -15.13
C LYS A 264 -9.63 5.17 -15.99
N ASP A 265 -9.61 3.92 -15.52
CA ASP A 265 -9.05 2.75 -16.19
C ASP A 265 -10.16 1.76 -16.51
N PRO A 266 -10.64 1.69 -17.77
CA PRO A 266 -11.71 0.78 -18.17
C PRO A 266 -11.38 -0.69 -17.93
N GLY A 267 -10.11 -1.09 -18.07
CA GLY A 267 -9.67 -2.47 -17.85
C GLY A 267 -9.78 -2.87 -16.38
N ALA A 268 -9.29 -2.03 -15.48
CA ALA A 268 -9.38 -2.27 -14.04
C ALA A 268 -10.85 -2.19 -13.55
N THR A 269 -11.63 -1.25 -14.09
CA THR A 269 -13.08 -1.13 -13.86
C THR A 269 -13.80 -2.41 -14.23
N ALA A 270 -13.55 -2.96 -15.42
CA ALA A 270 -14.13 -4.22 -15.87
C ALA A 270 -13.81 -5.38 -14.94
N LEU A 271 -12.54 -5.50 -14.52
CA LEU A 271 -12.13 -6.55 -13.57
C LEU A 271 -12.81 -6.40 -12.22
N LYS A 272 -12.89 -5.16 -11.66
CA LYS A 272 -13.60 -4.89 -10.40
C LYS A 272 -15.06 -5.32 -10.49
N GLN A 273 -15.77 -4.86 -11.52
CA GLN A 273 -17.19 -5.15 -11.72
C GLN A 273 -17.43 -6.65 -11.92
N THR A 274 -16.61 -7.31 -12.74
CA THR A 274 -16.72 -8.75 -13.00
C THR A 274 -16.44 -9.57 -11.72
N VAL A 275 -15.39 -9.23 -10.95
CA VAL A 275 -15.11 -9.91 -9.68
C VAL A 275 -16.20 -9.64 -8.65
N SER A 276 -16.76 -8.42 -8.60
CA SER A 276 -17.93 -8.10 -7.77
C SER A 276 -19.13 -8.99 -8.13
N GLY A 277 -19.44 -9.10 -9.43
CA GLY A 277 -20.51 -9.96 -9.93
C GLY A 277 -20.29 -11.43 -9.63
N LEU A 278 -19.08 -11.91 -9.82
CA LEU A 278 -18.70 -13.29 -9.56
C LEU A 278 -18.84 -13.66 -8.06
N LEU A 279 -18.33 -12.81 -7.18
CA LEU A 279 -18.34 -13.06 -5.73
C LEU A 279 -19.64 -12.63 -5.04
N GLY A 280 -20.44 -11.78 -5.66
CA GLY A 280 -21.64 -11.19 -5.06
C GLY A 280 -21.35 -10.28 -3.86
N ILE A 281 -20.19 -9.62 -3.86
CA ILE A 281 -19.73 -8.66 -2.85
C ILE A 281 -19.16 -7.42 -3.52
N PRO A 282 -19.31 -6.20 -2.95
CA PRO A 282 -18.71 -5.00 -3.50
C PRO A 282 -17.17 -5.11 -3.53
N VAL A 283 -16.56 -4.80 -4.66
CA VAL A 283 -15.12 -4.53 -4.76
C VAL A 283 -14.95 -3.01 -4.86
N HIS A 284 -14.43 -2.42 -3.79
CA HIS A 284 -14.40 -0.95 -3.62
C HIS A 284 -13.27 -0.32 -4.43
N TYR A 285 -12.09 -0.92 -4.36
CA TYR A 285 -10.87 -0.36 -4.95
C TYR A 285 -10.08 -1.44 -5.68
N TYR A 286 -9.13 -1.00 -6.52
CA TYR A 286 -8.10 -1.87 -7.04
C TYR A 286 -6.70 -1.32 -6.74
N VAL A 287 -5.73 -2.20 -6.73
CA VAL A 287 -4.29 -1.90 -6.81
C VAL A 287 -3.72 -2.80 -7.88
N MET A 288 -3.15 -2.20 -8.91
CA MET A 288 -2.52 -2.91 -10.02
C MET A 288 -1.04 -2.62 -10.04
N VAL A 289 -0.24 -3.68 -10.18
CA VAL A 289 1.22 -3.61 -10.28
C VAL A 289 1.66 -4.43 -11.48
N ASP A 290 2.52 -3.90 -12.32
CA ASP A 290 3.13 -4.66 -13.39
C ASP A 290 4.32 -5.52 -12.90
N LEU A 291 4.86 -6.39 -13.75
CA LEU A 291 5.93 -7.32 -13.38
C LEU A 291 7.22 -6.61 -12.96
N ARG A 292 7.56 -5.49 -13.60
CA ARG A 292 8.74 -4.70 -13.24
C ARG A 292 8.54 -3.98 -11.91
N GLY A 293 7.39 -3.38 -11.71
CA GLY A 293 7.02 -2.74 -10.45
C GLY A 293 7.05 -3.72 -9.28
N PHE A 294 6.61 -4.95 -9.50
CA PHE A 294 6.73 -6.00 -8.48
C PHE A 294 8.19 -6.22 -8.07
N VAL A 295 9.12 -6.36 -9.03
CA VAL A 295 10.55 -6.53 -8.75
C VAL A 295 11.10 -5.33 -7.97
N GLU A 296 10.83 -4.12 -8.44
CA GLU A 296 11.33 -2.88 -7.81
C GLU A 296 10.80 -2.71 -6.38
N VAL A 297 9.53 -3.04 -6.13
CA VAL A 297 8.93 -2.99 -4.78
C VAL A 297 9.57 -4.03 -3.86
N VAL A 298 9.73 -5.27 -4.30
CA VAL A 298 10.36 -6.33 -3.48
C VAL A 298 11.82 -5.97 -3.16
N ASP A 299 12.58 -5.46 -4.12
CA ASP A 299 13.97 -5.03 -3.92
C ASP A 299 14.07 -3.83 -2.99
N ALA A 300 13.16 -2.87 -3.11
CA ALA A 300 13.10 -1.72 -2.21
C ALA A 300 12.76 -2.12 -0.77
N LEU A 301 11.96 -3.18 -0.55
CA LEU A 301 11.72 -3.80 0.77
C LEU A 301 12.94 -4.57 1.31
N GLY A 302 13.98 -4.77 0.49
CA GLY A 302 15.18 -5.55 0.82
C GLY A 302 14.97 -7.06 0.70
N GLY A 303 14.12 -7.46 -0.25
CA GLY A 303 13.71 -8.82 -0.50
C GLY A 303 12.63 -9.33 0.47
N ILE A 304 12.13 -10.52 0.19
CA ILE A 304 11.14 -11.22 1.03
C ILE A 304 11.74 -12.47 1.66
N ARG A 305 11.18 -12.89 2.80
CA ARG A 305 11.51 -14.15 3.47
C ARG A 305 10.22 -14.92 3.71
N MET A 306 10.25 -16.21 3.42
CA MET A 306 9.09 -17.09 3.59
C MET A 306 9.52 -18.55 3.67
N ILE A 307 8.63 -19.40 4.14
CA ILE A 307 8.74 -20.86 3.91
C ILE A 307 8.06 -21.14 2.58
N ALA A 308 8.76 -21.83 1.69
CA ALA A 308 8.26 -22.17 0.36
C ALA A 308 7.07 -23.13 0.45
N PRO A 309 5.89 -22.78 -0.11
CA PRO A 309 4.70 -23.63 -0.06
C PRO A 309 4.76 -24.80 -1.05
N ASP A 310 5.66 -24.77 -2.03
CA ASP A 310 5.91 -25.84 -3.00
C ASP A 310 7.31 -25.73 -3.61
N SER A 311 7.73 -26.78 -4.30
CA SER A 311 9.02 -26.84 -4.98
C SER A 311 8.94 -26.21 -6.36
N VAL A 312 9.99 -25.48 -6.74
CA VAL A 312 10.22 -24.93 -8.09
C VAL A 312 11.68 -25.14 -8.45
N ASP A 313 11.90 -25.76 -9.61
CA ASP A 313 13.20 -25.86 -10.28
C ASP A 313 12.94 -25.44 -11.73
N ASP A 314 13.30 -24.22 -12.09
CA ASP A 314 12.92 -23.60 -13.35
C ASP A 314 13.85 -22.47 -13.78
N LEU A 315 14.21 -22.48 -15.06
CA LEU A 315 14.86 -21.35 -15.72
C LEU A 315 13.80 -20.44 -16.34
N THR A 316 13.37 -19.44 -15.59
CA THR A 316 12.27 -18.53 -15.98
C THR A 316 12.71 -17.50 -17.00
N SER A 317 11.94 -17.39 -18.09
CA SER A 317 12.16 -16.40 -19.14
C SER A 317 11.99 -14.95 -18.66
N PRO A 318 12.68 -13.98 -19.29
CA PRO A 318 12.50 -12.56 -19.01
C PRO A 318 11.03 -12.15 -18.99
N ALA A 319 10.64 -11.34 -18.01
CA ALA A 319 9.28 -10.84 -17.85
C ALA A 319 9.11 -9.47 -18.53
N TYR A 320 10.21 -8.69 -18.64
CA TYR A 320 10.22 -7.37 -19.24
C TYR A 320 11.56 -7.12 -19.99
N PRO A 321 11.64 -6.11 -20.89
CA PRO A 321 12.85 -5.83 -21.64
C PRO A 321 14.05 -5.53 -20.73
N GLY A 322 15.17 -6.20 -21.00
CA GLY A 322 16.42 -6.03 -20.24
C GLY A 322 16.53 -6.93 -18.99
N GLU A 323 15.52 -7.69 -18.65
CA GLU A 323 15.62 -8.68 -17.60
C GLU A 323 16.40 -9.91 -18.12
N PRO A 324 17.38 -10.48 -17.38
CA PRO A 324 18.02 -11.73 -17.73
C PRO A 324 17.13 -12.92 -17.41
N TRP A 325 17.41 -14.07 -18.00
CA TRP A 325 16.87 -15.34 -17.56
C TRP A 325 17.20 -15.57 -16.09
N THR A 326 16.23 -16.04 -15.31
CA THR A 326 16.37 -16.21 -13.86
C THR A 326 16.19 -17.66 -13.49
N ASP A 327 17.24 -18.26 -12.94
CA ASP A 327 17.24 -19.60 -12.40
C ASP A 327 16.66 -19.59 -10.98
N VAL A 328 15.70 -20.46 -10.72
CA VAL A 328 15.01 -20.57 -9.42
C VAL A 328 14.95 -22.02 -8.99
N GLU A 329 15.74 -22.33 -7.97
CA GLU A 329 15.74 -23.63 -7.29
C GLU A 329 15.27 -23.44 -5.85
N VAL A 330 14.06 -23.88 -5.55
CA VAL A 330 13.40 -23.73 -4.24
C VAL A 330 12.65 -25.02 -3.93
N TRP A 331 12.81 -25.54 -2.72
CA TRP A 331 12.14 -26.75 -2.27
C TRP A 331 11.04 -26.48 -1.26
N GLU A 332 9.94 -27.25 -1.32
CA GLU A 332 8.83 -27.16 -0.36
C GLU A 332 9.34 -27.27 1.09
N GLY A 333 8.82 -26.39 1.95
CA GLY A 333 9.25 -26.31 3.36
C GLY A 333 10.58 -25.59 3.60
N GLN A 334 11.31 -25.20 2.56
CA GLN A 334 12.57 -24.47 2.66
C GLN A 334 12.34 -23.03 3.12
N LYS A 335 13.14 -22.53 4.06
CA LYS A 335 13.25 -21.11 4.36
C LYS A 335 14.05 -20.40 3.28
N VAL A 336 13.39 -19.53 2.52
CA VAL A 336 14.00 -18.82 1.41
C VAL A 336 14.04 -17.33 1.65
N SER A 337 15.08 -16.67 1.10
CA SER A 337 15.19 -15.23 0.98
C SER A 337 15.31 -14.88 -0.49
N LEU A 338 14.29 -14.25 -1.04
CA LEU A 338 14.18 -13.95 -2.47
C LEU A 338 14.29 -12.43 -2.67
N ASP A 339 15.13 -12.00 -3.62
CA ASP A 339 15.08 -10.65 -4.18
C ASP A 339 13.89 -10.51 -5.14
N GLY A 340 13.71 -9.34 -5.75
CA GLY A 340 12.58 -9.08 -6.62
C GLY A 340 12.50 -10.01 -7.82
N ARG A 341 13.62 -10.29 -8.47
CA ARG A 341 13.67 -11.19 -9.66
C ARG A 341 13.35 -12.64 -9.29
N HIS A 342 14.00 -13.17 -8.26
CA HIS A 342 13.76 -14.55 -7.84
C HIS A 342 12.35 -14.72 -7.28
N ALA A 343 11.80 -13.72 -6.57
CA ALA A 343 10.41 -13.72 -6.13
C ALA A 343 9.43 -13.70 -7.32
N LEU A 344 9.71 -12.92 -8.37
CA LEU A 344 8.91 -12.88 -9.58
C LEU A 344 9.00 -14.19 -10.35
N ALA A 345 10.20 -14.74 -10.53
CA ALA A 345 10.44 -16.01 -11.23
C ALA A 345 9.73 -17.16 -10.48
N TYR A 346 9.84 -17.21 -9.15
CA TYR A 346 9.12 -18.18 -8.31
C TYR A 346 7.60 -18.04 -8.43
N ALA A 347 7.07 -16.79 -8.47
CA ALA A 347 5.65 -16.53 -8.65
C ALA A 347 5.10 -16.91 -10.03
N ARG A 348 5.95 -16.90 -11.08
CA ARG A 348 5.55 -17.13 -12.49
C ARG A 348 5.82 -18.54 -12.98
N SER A 349 6.75 -19.26 -12.37
CA SER A 349 7.16 -20.59 -12.81
C SER A 349 5.98 -21.53 -12.99
N ARG A 350 6.06 -22.35 -14.03
CA ARG A 350 5.10 -23.40 -14.38
C ARG A 350 5.73 -24.79 -14.40
N SER A 351 7.02 -24.90 -14.09
CA SER A 351 7.69 -26.17 -14.03
C SER A 351 7.07 -27.02 -12.93
N ALA A 352 6.74 -28.28 -13.26
CA ALA A 352 6.19 -29.31 -12.37
C ALA A 352 4.91 -28.89 -11.58
N SER A 353 4.26 -27.75 -11.89
CA SER A 353 3.14 -27.24 -11.12
C SER A 353 1.95 -26.78 -11.96
N SER A 354 0.73 -26.93 -11.41
CA SER A 354 -0.49 -26.40 -12.03
C SER A 354 -0.58 -24.88 -11.87
N ASP A 355 -1.41 -24.21 -12.69
CA ASP A 355 -1.77 -22.79 -12.50
C ASP A 355 -2.28 -22.51 -11.06
N TYR A 356 -2.74 -23.51 -10.36
CA TYR A 356 -3.34 -23.42 -9.03
C TYR A 356 -2.30 -23.37 -7.90
N THR A 357 -1.22 -24.14 -8.00
CA THR A 357 -0.09 -24.04 -7.06
C THR A 357 0.57 -22.68 -7.15
N ARG A 358 0.64 -22.11 -8.36
CA ARG A 358 1.10 -20.72 -8.56
C ARG A 358 0.28 -19.71 -7.76
N MET A 359 -1.05 -19.85 -7.69
CA MET A 359 -1.91 -18.96 -6.89
C MET A 359 -1.59 -19.04 -5.38
N VAL A 360 -1.18 -20.21 -4.88
CA VAL A 360 -0.71 -20.36 -3.48
C VAL A 360 0.59 -19.60 -3.28
N ARG A 361 1.59 -19.78 -4.17
CA ARG A 361 2.86 -19.05 -4.13
C ARG A 361 2.66 -17.53 -4.10
N GLN A 362 1.81 -17.02 -5.00
CA GLN A 362 1.50 -15.59 -5.09
C GLN A 362 0.92 -15.03 -3.79
N ARG A 363 0.04 -15.78 -3.11
CA ARG A 363 -0.48 -15.37 -1.79
C ARG A 363 0.60 -15.34 -0.72
N CYS A 364 1.46 -16.35 -0.68
CA CYS A 364 2.54 -16.41 0.32
C CYS A 364 3.58 -15.31 0.10
N ILE A 365 3.88 -14.97 -1.15
CA ILE A 365 4.71 -13.82 -1.49
C ILE A 365 4.07 -12.51 -1.00
N LEU A 366 2.77 -12.30 -1.23
CA LEU A 366 2.07 -11.10 -0.75
C LEU A 366 2.08 -11.02 0.79
N ALA A 367 1.89 -12.14 1.49
CA ALA A 367 1.99 -12.19 2.94
C ALA A 367 3.42 -11.83 3.42
N ALA A 368 4.46 -12.34 2.75
CA ALA A 368 5.85 -12.05 3.05
C ALA A 368 6.20 -10.57 2.77
N MET A 369 5.67 -9.97 1.71
CA MET A 369 5.80 -8.53 1.43
C MET A 369 5.14 -7.70 2.53
N ALA A 370 3.91 -8.04 2.94
CA ALA A 370 3.18 -7.34 4.00
C ALA A 370 3.96 -7.36 5.33
N ALA A 371 4.59 -8.46 5.69
CA ALA A 371 5.45 -8.57 6.87
C ALA A 371 6.69 -7.65 6.80
N ARG A 372 7.14 -7.26 5.60
CA ARG A 372 8.31 -6.40 5.40
C ARG A 372 8.01 -4.90 5.44
N ILE A 373 6.79 -4.48 5.14
CA ILE A 373 6.42 -3.06 5.06
C ILE A 373 6.72 -2.31 6.37
N ASN A 374 6.56 -2.94 7.51
CA ASN A 374 6.84 -2.34 8.82
C ASN A 374 8.32 -2.36 9.23
N SER A 375 9.23 -2.76 8.34
CA SER A 375 10.66 -2.86 8.64
C SER A 375 11.36 -1.50 8.55
N MET A 376 12.45 -1.32 9.35
CA MET A 376 13.33 -0.15 9.25
C MET A 376 13.98 -0.02 7.86
N ARG A 377 14.06 -1.10 7.09
CA ARG A 377 14.56 -1.08 5.71
C ARG A 377 13.60 -0.37 4.77
N ALA A 378 12.29 -0.60 4.92
CA ALA A 378 11.28 0.12 4.14
C ALA A 378 11.39 1.64 4.34
N VAL A 379 11.60 2.09 5.57
CA VAL A 379 11.81 3.52 5.88
C VAL A 379 13.07 4.06 5.18
N ARG A 380 14.17 3.31 5.20
CA ARG A 380 15.43 3.72 4.51
C ARG A 380 15.33 3.70 2.99
N SER A 381 14.40 2.95 2.45
CA SER A 381 14.16 2.81 1.00
C SER A 381 12.99 3.65 0.50
N LEU A 382 12.50 4.59 1.31
CA LEU A 382 11.30 5.40 1.01
C LEU A 382 11.35 6.02 -0.41
N ALA A 383 12.48 6.58 -0.84
CA ALA A 383 12.61 7.14 -2.18
C ALA A 383 12.39 6.08 -3.27
N ARG A 384 13.04 4.93 -3.16
CA ARG A 384 12.90 3.84 -4.14
C ARG A 384 11.49 3.27 -4.17
N LEU A 385 10.85 3.11 -3.01
CA LEU A 385 9.45 2.70 -2.92
C LEU A 385 8.52 3.73 -3.55
N SER A 386 8.80 5.02 -3.34
CA SER A 386 8.07 6.12 -3.97
C SER A 386 8.18 6.08 -5.49
N ASP A 387 9.39 5.99 -6.02
CA ASP A 387 9.65 5.96 -7.46
C ASP A 387 9.01 4.73 -8.12
N ALA A 388 9.13 3.56 -7.48
CA ALA A 388 8.47 2.33 -7.94
C ALA A 388 6.94 2.47 -7.92
N ALA A 389 6.37 3.04 -6.84
CA ALA A 389 4.92 3.25 -6.75
C ALA A 389 4.42 4.21 -7.84
N LYS A 390 5.07 5.36 -8.04
CA LYS A 390 4.68 6.34 -9.07
C LYS A 390 4.76 5.80 -10.49
N THR A 391 5.71 4.90 -10.74
CA THR A 391 5.98 4.42 -12.11
C THR A 391 5.16 3.19 -12.46
N TYR A 392 4.93 2.29 -11.51
CA TYR A 392 4.44 0.93 -11.77
C TYR A 392 3.17 0.53 -11.02
N VAL A 393 2.66 1.41 -10.13
CA VAL A 393 1.41 1.15 -9.41
C VAL A 393 0.30 2.03 -9.97
N SER A 394 -0.84 1.42 -10.28
CA SER A 394 -2.08 2.11 -10.63
C SER A 394 -3.17 1.73 -9.64
N THR A 395 -3.94 2.72 -9.18
CA THR A 395 -5.03 2.51 -8.22
C THR A 395 -6.12 3.56 -8.37
N ASP A 396 -7.32 3.21 -7.95
CA ASP A 396 -8.46 4.13 -7.81
C ASP A 396 -8.75 4.47 -6.33
N ILE A 397 -7.85 4.09 -5.41
CA ILE A 397 -7.98 4.44 -4.01
C ILE A 397 -7.82 5.96 -3.87
N PRO A 398 -8.80 6.67 -3.27
CA PRO A 398 -8.63 8.10 -2.98
C PRO A 398 -7.56 8.33 -1.92
N GLY A 399 -6.68 9.34 -2.11
CA GLY A 399 -5.63 9.68 -1.16
C GLY A 399 -6.17 9.93 0.27
N ARG A 400 -7.36 10.52 0.38
CA ARG A 400 -8.04 10.75 1.67
C ARG A 400 -8.47 9.48 2.40
N ARG A 401 -8.56 8.33 1.69
CA ARG A 401 -8.92 7.02 2.29
C ARG A 401 -7.72 6.24 2.82
N LEU A 402 -6.51 6.69 2.51
CA LEU A 402 -5.28 6.00 2.94
C LEU A 402 -5.19 5.79 4.46
N PRO A 403 -5.48 6.80 5.32
CA PRO A 403 -5.45 6.60 6.76
C PRO A 403 -6.36 5.46 7.22
N ASP A 404 -7.58 5.40 6.70
CA ASP A 404 -8.55 4.35 7.03
C ASP A 404 -8.08 2.96 6.55
N LEU A 405 -7.53 2.88 5.33
CA LEU A 405 -7.00 1.63 4.78
C LEU A 405 -5.76 1.15 5.51
N VAL A 406 -4.84 2.04 5.87
CA VAL A 406 -3.66 1.70 6.68
C VAL A 406 -4.09 1.15 8.03
N LYS A 407 -5.06 1.79 8.68
CA LYS A 407 -5.63 1.30 9.94
C LYS A 407 -6.27 -0.09 9.80
N LEU A 408 -7.06 -0.29 8.73
CA LEU A 408 -7.66 -1.59 8.41
C LEU A 408 -6.59 -2.67 8.22
N LEU A 409 -5.56 -2.41 7.42
CA LEU A 409 -4.49 -3.36 7.11
C LEU A 409 -3.66 -3.71 8.35
N ARG A 410 -3.33 -2.74 9.20
CA ARG A 410 -2.62 -2.97 10.48
C ARG A 410 -3.44 -3.79 11.46
N GLY A 411 -4.76 -3.70 11.36
CA GLY A 411 -5.68 -4.47 12.20
C GLY A 411 -5.87 -5.92 11.79
N ILE A 412 -5.33 -6.37 10.66
CA ILE A 412 -5.50 -7.76 10.18
C ILE A 412 -4.80 -8.73 11.12
N ASP A 413 -5.55 -9.73 11.60
CA ASP A 413 -5.06 -10.85 12.39
C ASP A 413 -4.92 -12.08 11.47
N PRO A 414 -3.70 -12.58 11.23
CA PRO A 414 -3.50 -13.75 10.37
C PRO A 414 -4.27 -15.00 10.86
N SER A 415 -4.48 -15.16 12.17
CA SER A 415 -5.23 -16.28 12.75
C SER A 415 -6.73 -16.19 12.46
N ARG A 416 -7.22 -15.00 12.10
CA ARG A 416 -8.62 -14.70 11.77
C ARG A 416 -8.83 -14.43 10.28
N THR A 417 -7.82 -14.76 9.47
CA THR A 417 -7.83 -14.55 8.02
C THR A 417 -8.08 -15.88 7.31
N LEU A 418 -9.11 -15.89 6.46
CA LEU A 418 -9.49 -17.03 5.63
C LEU A 418 -9.06 -16.78 4.19
N ALA A 419 -8.69 -17.84 3.47
CA ALA A 419 -8.38 -17.77 2.06
C ALA A 419 -9.04 -18.91 1.27
N VAL A 420 -9.48 -18.60 0.07
CA VAL A 420 -9.95 -19.58 -0.90
C VAL A 420 -9.29 -19.33 -2.26
N SER A 421 -8.94 -20.40 -2.96
CA SER A 421 -8.66 -20.38 -4.40
C SER A 421 -9.84 -21.03 -5.11
N PHE A 422 -10.44 -20.32 -6.04
CA PHE A 422 -11.55 -20.83 -6.82
C PHE A 422 -11.04 -21.74 -7.96
N THR A 423 -10.62 -22.94 -7.60
CA THR A 423 -9.90 -23.86 -8.48
C THR A 423 -10.46 -25.29 -8.40
N PRO A 424 -10.31 -26.12 -9.44
CA PRO A 424 -10.65 -27.53 -9.38
C PRO A 424 -9.94 -28.27 -8.23
N PRO A 425 -10.52 -29.34 -7.68
CA PRO A 425 -11.82 -29.89 -8.11
C PRO A 425 -13.04 -29.20 -7.50
N ALA A 426 -12.85 -28.26 -6.52
CA ALA A 426 -13.96 -27.63 -5.80
C ALA A 426 -14.75 -26.64 -6.67
N PHE A 427 -14.09 -25.99 -7.63
CA PHE A 427 -14.69 -25.00 -8.52
C PHE A 427 -14.27 -25.25 -9.98
N SER A 428 -15.23 -25.33 -10.90
CA SER A 428 -14.95 -25.37 -12.33
C SER A 428 -14.45 -24.00 -12.81
N VAL A 429 -13.47 -23.98 -13.71
CA VAL A 429 -13.00 -22.76 -14.36
C VAL A 429 -13.55 -22.61 -15.79
N ALA A 430 -13.90 -23.73 -16.43
CA ALA A 430 -14.52 -23.72 -17.77
C ALA A 430 -16.01 -23.37 -17.71
N GLU A 431 -16.69 -23.87 -16.68
CA GLU A 431 -18.12 -23.61 -16.44
C GLU A 431 -18.31 -23.18 -14.97
N PRO A 432 -18.06 -21.90 -14.65
CA PRO A 432 -18.11 -21.42 -13.27
C PRO A 432 -19.54 -21.42 -12.73
N ASP A 433 -19.76 -22.16 -11.65
CA ASP A 433 -21.00 -22.02 -10.87
C ASP A 433 -20.95 -20.74 -10.03
N VAL A 434 -21.47 -19.64 -10.58
CA VAL A 434 -21.49 -18.32 -9.93
C VAL A 434 -22.21 -18.38 -8.58
N ALA A 435 -23.23 -19.24 -8.43
CA ALA A 435 -23.94 -19.39 -7.17
C ALA A 435 -23.04 -19.98 -6.07
N ALA A 436 -22.20 -20.97 -6.42
CA ALA A 436 -21.22 -21.55 -5.50
C ALA A 436 -20.13 -20.53 -5.11
N TYR A 437 -19.62 -19.72 -6.05
CA TYR A 437 -18.69 -18.63 -5.76
C TYR A 437 -19.27 -17.64 -4.75
N ARG A 438 -20.49 -17.14 -5.01
CA ARG A 438 -21.22 -16.21 -4.13
C ARG A 438 -21.53 -16.81 -2.76
N ALA A 439 -21.97 -18.08 -2.72
CA ALA A 439 -22.22 -18.77 -1.46
C ALA A 439 -20.95 -18.91 -0.61
N THR A 440 -19.82 -19.25 -1.24
CA THR A 440 -18.53 -19.36 -0.56
C THR A 440 -18.05 -17.99 -0.04
N ALA A 441 -18.12 -16.94 -0.85
CA ALA A 441 -17.74 -15.59 -0.44
C ALA A 441 -18.57 -15.13 0.77
N ARG A 442 -19.91 -15.24 0.71
CA ARG A 442 -20.81 -14.91 1.83
C ARG A 442 -20.49 -15.72 3.08
N ARG A 443 -20.23 -17.02 2.95
CA ARG A 443 -19.87 -17.89 4.07
C ARG A 443 -18.57 -17.41 4.72
N MET A 444 -17.51 -17.15 3.97
CA MET A 444 -16.23 -16.66 4.50
C MET A 444 -16.35 -15.34 5.23
N MET A 445 -17.19 -14.44 4.75
CA MET A 445 -17.43 -13.14 5.41
C MET A 445 -18.26 -13.27 6.69
N ARG A 446 -19.11 -14.31 6.83
CA ARG A 446 -19.92 -14.56 8.01
C ARG A 446 -19.23 -15.43 9.06
N GLN A 447 -18.45 -16.41 8.67
CA GLN A 447 -17.84 -17.41 9.55
C GLN A 447 -16.64 -16.85 10.34
N ARG A 448 -16.47 -17.35 11.57
CA ARG A 448 -15.34 -17.01 12.46
C ARG A 448 -14.24 -18.07 12.49
N ILE A 449 -14.41 -19.22 11.86
CA ILE A 449 -13.57 -20.42 11.97
C ILE A 449 -13.35 -21.04 10.58
N PRO A 450 -12.18 -21.68 10.31
CA PRO A 450 -11.88 -22.37 9.07
C PRO A 450 -12.97 -23.37 8.68
N GLY A 451 -13.17 -23.46 7.37
CA GLY A 451 -14.30 -24.12 6.78
C GLY A 451 -14.38 -25.64 6.88
N ILE A 452 -15.41 -26.19 6.23
CA ILE A 452 -15.66 -27.63 6.14
C ILE A 452 -14.57 -28.27 5.28
N PRO A 453 -14.01 -29.44 5.64
CA PRO A 453 -13.06 -30.15 4.80
C PRO A 453 -13.60 -30.37 3.37
N GLY A 454 -12.81 -29.98 2.37
CA GLY A 454 -13.15 -30.17 0.95
C GLY A 454 -13.70 -28.93 0.22
N ASP A 455 -14.00 -27.84 0.91
CA ASP A 455 -14.57 -26.60 0.32
C ASP A 455 -13.50 -25.62 -0.25
N GLY A 456 -12.23 -25.97 -0.21
CA GLY A 456 -11.12 -25.12 -0.67
C GLY A 456 -10.78 -23.94 0.23
N VAL A 457 -11.54 -23.69 1.33
CA VAL A 457 -11.29 -22.61 2.29
C VAL A 457 -10.26 -23.04 3.32
N ARG A 458 -9.23 -22.21 3.55
CA ARG A 458 -8.15 -22.48 4.50
C ARG A 458 -7.83 -21.25 5.33
N ALA A 459 -7.34 -21.46 6.56
CA ALA A 459 -6.75 -20.38 7.35
C ALA A 459 -5.38 -19.98 6.77
N VAL A 460 -5.10 -18.68 6.68
CA VAL A 460 -3.83 -18.17 6.12
C VAL A 460 -2.66 -18.49 7.05
N ALA A 461 -2.85 -18.47 8.35
CA ALA A 461 -1.81 -18.75 9.35
C ALA A 461 -1.15 -20.14 9.24
N GLY A 462 -1.76 -21.10 8.53
CA GLY A 462 -1.16 -22.42 8.29
C GLY A 462 -0.66 -22.62 6.86
N LEU A 463 -0.84 -21.65 5.96
CA LEU A 463 -0.51 -21.75 4.55
C LEU A 463 0.77 -21.02 4.15
N CYS A 464 1.09 -19.93 4.84
CA CYS A 464 2.18 -19.05 4.50
C CYS A 464 2.90 -18.63 5.78
N ASP A 465 3.93 -19.38 6.16
CA ASP A 465 4.80 -18.98 7.26
C ASP A 465 5.83 -17.97 6.72
N THR A 466 5.86 -16.79 7.31
CA THR A 466 6.76 -15.71 6.89
C THR A 466 8.07 -15.68 7.68
N GLY A 467 8.31 -16.66 8.57
CA GLY A 467 9.56 -16.93 9.25
C GLY A 467 9.97 -15.89 10.32
#